data_5f56c98563fcc99a8d16f289416baa2f
#
_entry.id   5f56c98563fcc99a8d16f289416baa2f
#
_cell.length_a   1.000
_cell.length_b   1.000
_cell.length_c   1.000
_cell.angle_alpha   90.00
_cell.angle_beta   90.00
_cell.angle_gamma   90.00
#
_symmetry.space_group_name_H-M   'P 1'
#
loop_
_entity.id
_entity.type
_entity.pdbx_description
1 polymer ?
#
loop_
_entity_poly.entity_id
_entity_poly.type
_entity_poly.pdbx_seq_one_letter_code
_entity_poly.pdbx_strand_id
1 'polypeptide(L)'
;MRNNKRVIYTSSYDRGLEHLLKIWPDVVSQVPDAELHIYYGWALFERFYANNPERMAWKDKMDKMMEHKGITHFGRVSQDEIMKRMQEAGIWAYPTHFYEISCITAMKAQIAGCVPVCTDYAALDTTVQYGVKISGDIYDPKVLETFKSELIAMLENPEKQESIRENMMTWAKNWFTWSRVAEQWDNLFKGRKVNGLIPKSN
;
A
#
# COMPACT_ATOMS: atom_id res chain seq x y z
N MET A 1 -10.62 3.13 -16.73
CA MET A 1 -9.53 2.26 -17.25
C MET A 1 -8.38 2.31 -16.26
N ARG A 2 -7.72 1.18 -15.98
CA ARG A 2 -6.56 1.12 -15.07
C ARG A 2 -5.32 1.73 -15.74
N ASN A 3 -4.56 2.53 -14.97
CA ASN A 3 -3.24 3.02 -15.36
C ASN A 3 -2.16 2.19 -14.62
N ASN A 4 -1.45 1.33 -15.33
CA ASN A 4 -0.38 0.49 -14.77
C ASN A 4 0.87 1.28 -14.34
N LYS A 5 0.99 2.56 -14.74
CA LYS A 5 2.03 3.50 -14.30
C LYS A 5 1.62 4.31 -13.06
N ARG A 6 0.39 4.12 -12.56
CA ARG A 6 -0.10 4.81 -11.37
C ARG A 6 0.16 4.01 -10.12
N VAL A 7 0.91 4.63 -9.23
CA VAL A 7 1.16 4.17 -7.87
C VAL A 7 0.20 4.88 -6.92
N ILE A 8 -0.37 4.19 -5.96
CA ILE A 8 -1.24 4.76 -4.94
C ILE A 8 -0.69 4.53 -3.53
N TYR A 9 -0.72 5.58 -2.68
CA TYR A 9 -0.45 5.52 -1.25
C TYR A 9 -1.69 5.98 -0.48
N THR A 10 -2.17 5.19 0.48
CA THR A 10 -3.48 5.40 1.13
C THR A 10 -3.46 5.16 2.64
N SER A 11 -2.33 5.36 3.28
CA SER A 11 -2.16 5.21 4.73
C SER A 11 -1.75 6.53 5.38
N SER A 12 -1.69 6.56 6.72
CA SER A 12 -1.15 7.71 7.46
C SER A 12 0.28 8.01 7.00
N TYR A 13 0.64 9.29 6.87
CA TYR A 13 1.89 9.70 6.23
C TYR A 13 3.13 9.33 7.04
N ASP A 14 2.99 9.22 8.36
CA ASP A 14 4.02 8.77 9.29
C ASP A 14 4.27 7.24 9.26
N ARG A 15 3.55 6.49 8.39
CA ARG A 15 3.70 5.05 8.25
C ARG A 15 4.47 4.63 7.00
N GLY A 16 5.40 5.46 6.53
CA GLY A 16 6.31 5.11 5.45
C GLY A 16 6.23 5.96 4.19
N LEU A 17 5.32 6.95 4.10
CA LEU A 17 5.26 7.82 2.92
C LEU A 17 6.60 8.53 2.65
N GLU A 18 7.32 8.94 3.69
CA GLU A 18 8.63 9.59 3.54
C GLU A 18 9.63 8.73 2.75
N HIS A 19 9.63 7.41 2.94
CA HIS A 19 10.50 6.51 2.20
C HIS A 19 10.15 6.50 0.70
N LEU A 20 8.84 6.46 0.39
CA LEU A 20 8.38 6.50 -0.99
C LEU A 20 8.71 7.82 -1.67
N LEU A 21 8.52 8.95 -0.97
CA LEU A 21 8.85 10.27 -1.47
C LEU A 21 10.36 10.47 -1.70
N LYS A 22 11.22 9.87 -0.86
CA LYS A 22 12.68 9.93 -1.03
C LYS A 22 13.15 9.29 -2.34
N ILE A 23 12.53 8.19 -2.73
CA ILE A 23 12.92 7.46 -3.95
C ILE A 23 12.17 7.94 -5.20
N TRP A 24 11.11 8.73 -5.04
CA TRP A 24 10.24 9.12 -6.15
C TRP A 24 10.94 9.90 -7.28
N PRO A 25 11.90 10.81 -7.01
CA PRO A 25 12.68 11.46 -8.06
C PRO A 25 13.40 10.47 -8.99
N ASP A 26 14.00 9.42 -8.43
CA ASP A 26 14.67 8.37 -9.19
C ASP A 26 13.66 7.52 -10.00
N VAL A 27 12.50 7.23 -9.40
CA VAL A 27 11.42 6.50 -10.09
C VAL A 27 10.96 7.27 -11.33
N VAL A 28 10.68 8.57 -11.22
CA VAL A 28 10.23 9.39 -12.35
C VAL A 28 11.35 9.61 -13.38
N SER A 29 12.61 9.60 -12.94
CA SER A 29 13.75 9.68 -13.86
C SER A 29 13.84 8.47 -14.79
N GLN A 30 13.50 7.26 -14.29
CA GLN A 30 13.54 6.00 -15.05
C GLN A 30 12.20 5.70 -15.74
N VAL A 31 11.08 6.09 -15.13
CA VAL A 31 9.72 5.92 -15.65
C VAL A 31 9.03 7.28 -15.70
N PRO A 32 9.26 8.09 -16.75
CA PRO A 32 8.84 9.50 -16.79
C PRO A 32 7.32 9.74 -16.77
N ASP A 33 6.52 8.73 -17.08
CA ASP A 33 5.07 8.70 -17.05
C ASP A 33 4.49 8.06 -15.77
N ALA A 34 5.33 7.76 -14.78
CA ALA A 34 4.87 7.28 -13.49
C ALA A 34 4.10 8.37 -12.73
N GLU A 35 2.98 8.00 -12.13
CA GLU A 35 2.14 8.85 -11.29
C GLU A 35 2.09 8.30 -9.86
N LEU A 36 2.24 9.17 -8.84
CA LEU A 36 2.01 8.84 -7.45
C LEU A 36 0.80 9.61 -6.92
N HIS A 37 -0.25 8.89 -6.58
CA HIS A 37 -1.46 9.44 -6.00
C HIS A 37 -1.49 9.19 -4.49
N ILE A 38 -1.52 10.26 -3.70
CA ILE A 38 -1.44 10.21 -2.23
C ILE A 38 -2.78 10.63 -1.63
N TYR A 39 -3.30 9.80 -0.72
CA TYR A 39 -4.55 9.99 0.01
C TYR A 39 -4.30 9.89 1.51
N TYR A 40 -5.16 10.44 2.31
CA TYR A 40 -5.29 10.39 3.77
C TYR A 40 -5.50 11.79 4.38
N GLY A 41 -4.62 12.77 4.04
CA GLY A 41 -4.69 14.15 4.52
C GLY A 41 -4.08 14.36 5.91
N TRP A 42 -3.89 15.64 6.27
CA TRP A 42 -3.21 16.07 7.47
C TRP A 42 -4.11 16.31 8.68
N ALA A 43 -5.44 16.32 8.51
CA ALA A 43 -6.38 16.79 9.56
C ALA A 43 -6.19 16.11 10.92
N LEU A 44 -5.93 14.78 10.96
CA LEU A 44 -5.66 14.09 12.23
C LEU A 44 -4.28 14.41 12.77
N PHE A 45 -3.27 14.49 11.91
CA PHE A 45 -1.92 14.84 12.29
C PHE A 45 -1.86 16.23 12.91
N GLU A 46 -2.44 17.22 12.24
CA GLU A 46 -2.51 18.60 12.73
C GLU A 46 -3.26 18.69 14.05
N ARG A 47 -4.38 17.97 14.19
CA ARG A 47 -5.13 17.93 15.46
C ARG A 47 -4.28 17.44 16.63
N PHE A 48 -3.39 16.46 16.41
CA PHE A 48 -2.57 15.91 17.49
C PHE A 48 -1.25 16.66 17.69
N TYR A 49 -0.70 17.27 16.65
CA TYR A 49 0.65 17.81 16.66
C TYR A 49 0.76 19.31 16.37
N ALA A 50 -0.36 20.07 16.32
CA ALA A 50 -0.36 21.52 16.06
C ALA A 50 0.61 22.31 16.96
N ASN A 51 0.78 21.90 18.21
CA ASN A 51 1.64 22.54 19.19
C ASN A 51 3.04 21.89 19.31
N ASN A 52 3.41 21.00 18.38
CA ASN A 52 4.71 20.35 18.35
C ASN A 52 5.52 20.87 17.15
N PRO A 53 6.50 21.79 17.36
CA PRO A 53 7.24 22.43 16.26
C PRO A 53 8.03 21.41 15.40
N GLU A 54 8.60 20.37 16.01
CA GLU A 54 9.36 19.34 15.30
C GLU A 54 8.45 18.55 14.34
N ARG A 55 7.27 18.16 14.80
CA ARG A 55 6.28 17.45 13.98
C ARG A 55 5.72 18.32 12.87
N MET A 56 5.51 19.61 13.13
CA MET A 56 5.07 20.55 12.11
C MET A 56 6.16 20.78 11.07
N ALA A 57 7.42 20.93 11.47
CA ALA A 57 8.55 21.02 10.55
C ALA A 57 8.70 19.75 9.67
N TRP A 58 8.45 18.56 10.24
CA TRP A 58 8.40 17.33 9.47
C TRP A 58 7.25 17.34 8.44
N LYS A 59 6.05 17.82 8.83
CA LYS A 59 4.92 17.99 7.90
C LYS A 59 5.31 18.91 6.73
N ASP A 60 5.89 20.08 7.01
CA ASP A 60 6.29 21.05 5.98
C ASP A 60 7.33 20.43 5.01
N LYS A 61 8.26 19.64 5.54
CA LYS A 61 9.20 18.86 4.72
C LYS A 61 8.45 17.87 3.81
N MET A 62 7.47 17.14 4.32
CA MET A 62 6.68 16.18 3.54
C MET A 62 5.86 16.88 2.46
N ASP A 63 5.21 18.01 2.79
CA ASP A 63 4.47 18.81 1.82
C ASP A 63 5.36 19.26 0.67
N LYS A 64 6.57 19.74 0.97
CA LYS A 64 7.56 20.13 -0.04
C LYS A 64 8.01 18.95 -0.91
N MET A 65 8.19 17.76 -0.32
CA MET A 65 8.52 16.56 -1.11
C MET A 65 7.36 16.12 -2.02
N MET A 66 6.11 16.36 -1.62
CA MET A 66 4.93 16.06 -2.43
C MET A 66 4.72 17.02 -3.63
N GLU A 67 5.46 18.13 -3.71
CA GLU A 67 5.44 19.03 -4.87
C GLU A 67 6.21 18.48 -6.10
N HIS A 68 6.90 17.34 -5.93
CA HIS A 68 7.70 16.77 -7.01
C HIS A 68 6.82 16.34 -8.19
N LYS A 69 7.39 16.42 -9.41
CA LYS A 69 6.75 15.97 -10.66
C LYS A 69 6.18 14.54 -10.52
N GLY A 70 5.00 14.32 -11.05
CA GLY A 70 4.32 13.03 -11.06
C GLY A 70 3.58 12.71 -9.75
N ILE A 71 3.62 13.58 -8.75
CA ILE A 71 2.88 13.41 -7.50
C ILE A 71 1.59 14.24 -7.53
N THR A 72 0.49 13.63 -7.09
CA THR A 72 -0.76 14.33 -6.83
C THR A 72 -1.26 13.98 -5.42
N HIS A 73 -1.39 14.99 -4.58
CA HIS A 73 -1.91 14.87 -3.23
C HIS A 73 -3.41 15.23 -3.20
N PHE A 74 -4.25 14.24 -2.88
CA PHE A 74 -5.72 14.38 -2.87
C PHE A 74 -6.29 14.67 -1.48
N GLY A 75 -5.47 14.50 -0.42
CA GLY A 75 -5.97 14.59 0.93
C GLY A 75 -6.95 13.46 1.31
N ARG A 76 -7.91 13.79 2.18
CA ARG A 76 -8.88 12.80 2.67
C ARG A 76 -10.09 12.74 1.75
N VAL A 77 -10.41 11.53 1.31
CA VAL A 77 -11.60 11.21 0.50
C VAL A 77 -12.43 10.10 1.16
N SER A 78 -13.62 9.82 0.63
CA SER A 78 -14.47 8.74 1.13
C SER A 78 -13.87 7.34 0.87
N GLN A 79 -14.37 6.34 1.58
CA GLN A 79 -13.92 4.95 1.37
C GLN A 79 -14.31 4.43 -0.02
N ASP A 80 -15.46 4.84 -0.55
CA ASP A 80 -15.89 4.46 -1.89
C ASP A 80 -14.98 5.06 -2.96
N GLU A 81 -14.58 6.32 -2.77
CA GLU A 81 -13.61 6.98 -3.67
C GLU A 81 -12.25 6.28 -3.61
N ILE A 82 -11.75 5.92 -2.41
CA ILE A 82 -10.50 5.15 -2.28
C ILE A 82 -10.58 3.83 -3.06
N MET A 83 -11.67 3.07 -2.93
CA MET A 83 -11.84 1.81 -3.65
C MET A 83 -11.82 2.01 -5.16
N LYS A 84 -12.49 3.05 -5.66
CA LYS A 84 -12.48 3.42 -7.07
C LYS A 84 -11.06 3.76 -7.54
N ARG A 85 -10.33 4.58 -6.77
CA ARG A 85 -8.94 4.97 -7.11
C ARG A 85 -7.97 3.79 -7.08
N MET A 86 -8.14 2.84 -6.16
CA MET A 86 -7.39 1.58 -6.18
C MET A 86 -7.68 0.74 -7.43
N GLN A 87 -8.93 0.71 -7.91
CA GLN A 87 -9.29 0.03 -9.16
C GLN A 87 -8.65 0.69 -10.40
N GLU A 88 -8.38 1.99 -10.33
CA GLU A 88 -7.77 2.76 -11.40
C GLU A 88 -6.23 2.75 -11.35
N ALA A 89 -5.61 2.37 -10.23
CA ALA A 89 -4.17 2.32 -10.05
C ALA A 89 -3.60 0.93 -10.37
N GLY A 90 -2.37 0.88 -10.87
CA GLY A 90 -1.63 -0.35 -11.13
C GLY A 90 -1.04 -0.94 -9.86
N ILE A 91 -0.43 -0.10 -9.04
CA ILE A 91 0.40 -0.50 -7.90
C ILE A 91 -0.04 0.20 -6.61
N TRP A 92 -0.12 -0.56 -5.52
CA TRP A 92 -0.18 -0.04 -4.15
C TRP A 92 1.20 -0.14 -3.53
N ALA A 93 1.86 1.02 -3.28
CA ALA A 93 3.19 1.06 -2.69
C ALA A 93 3.12 1.39 -1.21
N TYR A 94 3.75 0.55 -0.37
CA TYR A 94 3.72 0.72 1.08
C TYR A 94 5.06 0.33 1.73
N PRO A 95 6.08 1.18 1.66
CA PRO A 95 7.37 0.98 2.32
C PRO A 95 7.26 1.32 3.81
N THR A 96 6.57 0.47 4.58
CA THR A 96 6.25 0.78 5.96
C THR A 96 7.24 0.20 6.95
N HIS A 97 7.46 0.94 8.03
CA HIS A 97 8.10 0.50 9.27
C HIS A 97 7.10 0.38 10.43
N PHE A 98 5.82 0.65 10.14
CA PHE A 98 4.79 0.62 11.16
C PHE A 98 4.36 -0.82 11.47
N TYR A 99 4.27 -1.18 12.77
CA TYR A 99 3.85 -2.51 13.21
C TYR A 99 2.34 -2.66 13.00
N GLU A 100 1.94 -3.09 11.81
CA GLU A 100 0.53 -3.39 11.50
C GLU A 100 0.08 -4.67 12.19
N ILE A 101 -1.06 -4.61 12.89
CA ILE A 101 -1.72 -5.80 13.46
C ILE A 101 -2.55 -6.49 12.36
N SER A 102 -3.18 -5.68 11.51
CA SER A 102 -3.97 -6.12 10.35
C SER A 102 -4.09 -4.97 9.36
N CYS A 103 -3.62 -5.16 8.15
CA CYS A 103 -3.61 -4.09 7.15
C CYS A 103 -4.84 -4.16 6.23
N ILE A 104 -5.95 -3.53 6.64
CA ILE A 104 -7.18 -3.46 5.84
C ILE A 104 -6.93 -2.83 4.46
N THR A 105 -6.02 -1.88 4.38
CA THR A 105 -5.63 -1.23 3.13
C THR A 105 -5.02 -2.22 2.14
N ALA A 106 -4.16 -3.12 2.62
CA ALA A 106 -3.58 -4.19 1.80
C ALA A 106 -4.64 -5.17 1.30
N MET A 107 -5.64 -5.52 2.14
CA MET A 107 -6.77 -6.35 1.73
C MET A 107 -7.57 -5.68 0.60
N LYS A 108 -7.89 -4.39 0.77
CA LYS A 108 -8.61 -3.59 -0.23
C LYS A 108 -7.85 -3.46 -1.55
N ALA A 109 -6.54 -3.20 -1.48
CA ALA A 109 -5.68 -3.09 -2.67
C ALA A 109 -5.72 -4.39 -3.48
N GLN A 110 -5.58 -5.55 -2.83
CA GLN A 110 -5.63 -6.85 -3.49
C GLN A 110 -7.01 -7.15 -4.10
N ILE A 111 -8.11 -6.86 -3.39
CA ILE A 111 -9.48 -7.00 -3.92
C ILE A 111 -9.69 -6.09 -5.14
N ALA A 112 -9.19 -4.86 -5.08
CA ALA A 112 -9.33 -3.88 -6.15
C ALA A 112 -8.43 -4.19 -7.37
N GLY A 113 -7.49 -5.12 -7.26
CA GLY A 113 -6.54 -5.46 -8.30
C GLY A 113 -5.36 -4.49 -8.39
N CYS A 114 -5.09 -3.72 -7.34
CA CYS A 114 -3.92 -2.87 -7.21
C CYS A 114 -2.76 -3.71 -6.66
N VAL A 115 -1.74 -3.97 -7.48
CA VAL A 115 -0.67 -4.92 -7.14
C VAL A 115 0.20 -4.35 -6.00
N PRO A 116 0.36 -5.06 -4.87
CA PRO A 116 1.20 -4.59 -3.78
C PRO A 116 2.69 -4.60 -4.13
N VAL A 117 3.38 -3.52 -3.76
CA VAL A 117 4.83 -3.45 -3.57
C VAL A 117 5.03 -2.90 -2.16
N CYS A 118 5.40 -3.74 -1.21
CA CYS A 118 5.43 -3.36 0.21
C CYS A 118 6.56 -4.07 0.96
N THR A 119 6.86 -3.59 2.18
CA THR A 119 7.68 -4.37 3.11
C THR A 119 6.91 -5.58 3.61
N ASP A 120 7.60 -6.65 4.01
CA ASP A 120 6.99 -7.84 4.63
C ASP A 120 6.85 -7.70 6.15
N TYR A 121 6.86 -6.46 6.64
CA TYR A 121 6.89 -6.18 8.07
C TYR A 121 5.54 -6.46 8.75
N ALA A 122 5.60 -7.15 9.89
CA ALA A 122 4.45 -7.47 10.76
C ALA A 122 3.31 -8.19 9.98
N ALA A 123 2.06 -7.72 10.12
CA ALA A 123 0.91 -8.36 9.46
C ALA A 123 0.96 -8.35 7.93
N LEU A 124 1.80 -7.53 7.30
CA LEU A 124 1.94 -7.53 5.83
C LEU A 124 2.49 -8.86 5.30
N ASP A 125 3.33 -9.54 6.08
CA ASP A 125 3.85 -10.86 5.68
C ASP A 125 2.72 -11.88 5.43
N THR A 126 1.68 -11.85 6.24
CA THR A 126 0.55 -12.77 6.13
C THR A 126 -0.63 -12.20 5.31
N THR A 127 -0.85 -10.90 5.35
CA THR A 127 -1.99 -10.25 4.66
C THR A 127 -1.74 -10.12 3.16
N VAL A 128 -0.50 -9.87 2.73
CA VAL A 128 -0.13 -9.74 1.32
C VAL A 128 0.38 -11.09 0.81
N GLN A 129 -0.42 -11.73 -0.05
CA GLN A 129 -0.06 -13.04 -0.62
C GLN A 129 0.42 -12.94 -2.08
N TYR A 130 0.11 -11.84 -2.75
CA TYR A 130 0.51 -11.57 -4.12
C TYR A 130 1.16 -10.19 -4.22
N GLY A 131 2.03 -10.01 -5.21
CA GLY A 131 2.81 -8.79 -5.38
C GLY A 131 4.26 -8.97 -4.97
N VAL A 132 4.93 -7.87 -4.64
CA VAL A 132 6.33 -7.86 -4.21
C VAL A 132 6.40 -7.48 -2.73
N LYS A 133 7.04 -8.35 -1.94
CA LYS A 133 7.36 -8.10 -0.53
C LYS A 133 8.86 -7.97 -0.36
N ILE A 134 9.30 -6.92 0.30
CA ILE A 134 10.71 -6.61 0.54
C ILE A 134 11.01 -6.82 2.02
N SER A 135 11.94 -7.73 2.31
CA SER A 135 12.36 -8.06 3.67
C SER A 135 13.45 -7.11 4.16
N GLY A 136 13.42 -6.82 5.45
CA GLY A 136 14.43 -6.01 6.12
C GLY A 136 13.89 -4.68 6.64
N ASP A 137 14.78 -3.92 7.31
CA ASP A 137 14.46 -2.61 7.84
C ASP A 137 14.47 -1.58 6.71
N ILE A 138 13.33 -0.92 6.46
CA ILE A 138 13.19 0.10 5.41
C ILE A 138 14.05 1.35 5.67
N TYR A 139 14.57 1.54 6.86
CA TYR A 139 15.55 2.58 7.16
C TYR A 139 16.97 2.21 6.69
N ASP A 140 17.24 0.92 6.41
CA ASP A 140 18.48 0.52 5.76
C ASP A 140 18.48 1.01 4.29
N PRO A 141 19.48 1.81 3.87
CA PRO A 141 19.57 2.29 2.50
C PRO A 141 19.56 1.19 1.43
N LYS A 142 20.06 -0.01 1.74
CA LYS A 142 20.06 -1.14 0.83
C LYS A 142 18.64 -1.71 0.63
N VAL A 143 17.86 -1.79 1.71
CA VAL A 143 16.47 -2.24 1.66
C VAL A 143 15.62 -1.22 0.89
N LEU A 144 15.83 0.08 1.13
CA LEU A 144 15.15 1.14 0.41
C LEU A 144 15.52 1.15 -1.09
N GLU A 145 16.78 0.87 -1.43
CA GLU A 145 17.22 0.72 -2.81
C GLU A 145 16.58 -0.49 -3.50
N THR A 146 16.48 -1.63 -2.78
CA THR A 146 15.76 -2.81 -3.26
C THR A 146 14.28 -2.48 -3.51
N PHE A 147 13.62 -1.78 -2.57
CA PHE A 147 12.24 -1.33 -2.74
C PHE A 147 12.05 -0.47 -4.00
N LYS A 148 12.96 0.50 -4.22
CA LYS A 148 12.96 1.35 -5.42
C LYS A 148 13.09 0.53 -6.70
N SER A 149 14.05 -0.37 -6.75
CA SER A 149 14.33 -1.20 -7.92
C SER A 149 13.14 -2.11 -8.26
N GLU A 150 12.51 -2.73 -7.25
CA GLU A 150 11.33 -3.57 -7.46
C GLU A 150 10.10 -2.75 -7.90
N LEU A 151 9.93 -1.55 -7.36
CA LEU A 151 8.86 -0.64 -7.78
C LEU A 151 9.03 -0.24 -9.26
N ILE A 152 10.24 0.13 -9.68
CA ILE A 152 10.55 0.47 -11.07
C ILE A 152 10.33 -0.74 -11.98
N ALA A 153 10.85 -1.91 -11.63
CA ALA A 153 10.67 -3.13 -12.41
C ALA A 153 9.19 -3.51 -12.58
N MET A 154 8.37 -3.27 -11.55
CA MET A 154 6.93 -3.50 -11.63
C MET A 154 6.22 -2.45 -12.51
N LEU A 155 6.63 -1.18 -12.45
CA LEU A 155 6.11 -0.12 -13.31
C LEU A 155 6.45 -0.35 -14.79
N GLU A 156 7.61 -0.89 -15.10
CA GLU A 156 8.07 -1.18 -16.46
C GLU A 156 7.46 -2.45 -17.07
N ASN A 157 6.81 -3.30 -16.25
CA ASN A 157 6.28 -4.57 -16.71
C ASN A 157 4.76 -4.71 -16.46
N PRO A 158 3.91 -4.09 -17.32
CA PRO A 158 2.46 -4.20 -17.23
C PRO A 158 1.94 -5.65 -17.35
N GLU A 159 2.62 -6.51 -18.10
CA GLU A 159 2.22 -7.91 -18.28
C GLU A 159 2.40 -8.69 -16.98
N LYS A 160 3.52 -8.47 -16.27
CA LYS A 160 3.76 -9.05 -14.94
C LYS A 160 2.70 -8.56 -13.94
N GLN A 161 2.34 -7.27 -13.98
CA GLN A 161 1.24 -6.75 -13.14
C GLN A 161 -0.08 -7.49 -13.42
N GLU A 162 -0.42 -7.72 -14.70
CA GLU A 162 -1.67 -8.38 -15.08
C GLU A 162 -1.71 -9.84 -14.63
N SER A 163 -0.64 -10.58 -14.86
CA SER A 163 -0.49 -11.97 -14.42
C SER A 163 -0.65 -12.13 -12.90
N ILE A 164 -0.08 -11.20 -12.12
CA ILE A 164 -0.24 -11.20 -10.66
C ILE A 164 -1.69 -10.87 -10.29
N ARG A 165 -2.29 -9.88 -10.94
CA ARG A 165 -3.61 -9.33 -10.63
C ARG A 165 -4.73 -10.35 -10.76
N GLU A 166 -4.74 -11.14 -11.82
CA GLU A 166 -5.77 -12.15 -12.07
C GLU A 166 -5.88 -13.15 -10.90
N ASN A 167 -4.75 -13.71 -10.50
CA ASN A 167 -4.68 -14.67 -9.39
C ASN A 167 -4.97 -14.01 -8.05
N MET A 168 -4.39 -12.82 -7.82
CA MET A 168 -4.56 -12.05 -6.60
C MET A 168 -6.01 -11.67 -6.33
N MET A 169 -6.71 -11.15 -7.35
CA MET A 169 -8.11 -10.73 -7.18
C MET A 169 -9.03 -11.92 -6.88
N THR A 170 -8.81 -13.05 -7.55
CA THR A 170 -9.57 -14.28 -7.32
C THR A 170 -9.36 -14.77 -5.89
N TRP A 171 -8.11 -14.82 -5.45
CA TRP A 171 -7.77 -15.22 -4.09
C TRP A 171 -8.35 -14.24 -3.05
N ALA A 172 -8.11 -12.92 -3.21
CA ALA A 172 -8.52 -11.90 -2.26
C ALA A 172 -10.05 -11.83 -2.06
N LYS A 173 -10.82 -11.98 -3.13
CA LYS A 173 -12.29 -12.03 -3.08
C LYS A 173 -12.81 -13.24 -2.30
N ASN A 174 -12.09 -14.34 -2.26
CA ASN A 174 -12.45 -15.51 -1.49
C ASN A 174 -12.10 -15.37 0.01
N TRP A 175 -11.09 -14.56 0.35
CA TRP A 175 -10.59 -14.49 1.72
C TRP A 175 -10.98 -13.23 2.49
N PHE A 176 -11.11 -12.09 1.82
CA PHE A 176 -11.34 -10.79 2.47
C PHE A 176 -12.78 -10.31 2.32
N THR A 177 -13.75 -11.20 2.46
CA THR A 177 -15.18 -10.87 2.43
C THR A 177 -15.83 -11.00 3.80
N TRP A 178 -16.84 -10.19 4.06
CA TRP A 178 -17.64 -10.30 5.29
C TRP A 178 -18.32 -11.66 5.43
N SER A 179 -18.73 -12.29 4.32
CA SER A 179 -19.28 -13.64 4.33
C SER A 179 -18.29 -14.66 4.88
N ARG A 180 -17.02 -14.55 4.47
CA ARG A 180 -15.96 -15.41 4.99
C ARG A 180 -15.69 -15.18 6.47
N VAL A 181 -15.64 -13.92 6.89
CA VAL A 181 -15.48 -13.57 8.31
C VAL A 181 -16.64 -14.13 9.13
N ALA A 182 -17.89 -13.97 8.67
CA ALA A 182 -19.07 -14.51 9.35
C ALA A 182 -19.04 -16.05 9.46
N GLU A 183 -18.64 -16.74 8.39
CA GLU A 183 -18.46 -18.20 8.40
C GLU A 183 -17.40 -18.64 9.42
N GLN A 184 -16.29 -17.93 9.54
CA GLN A 184 -15.26 -18.22 10.52
C GLN A 184 -15.76 -18.06 11.96
N TRP A 185 -16.50 -17.01 12.25
CA TRP A 185 -17.15 -16.80 13.55
C TRP A 185 -18.19 -17.86 13.85
N ASP A 186 -19.05 -18.22 12.89
CA ASP A 186 -20.04 -19.30 13.06
C ASP A 186 -19.37 -20.64 13.39
N ASN A 187 -18.28 -20.96 12.70
CA ASN A 187 -17.50 -22.16 12.98
C ASN A 187 -16.88 -22.13 14.38
N LEU A 188 -16.32 -20.98 14.79
CA LEU A 188 -15.75 -20.81 16.12
C LEU A 188 -16.81 -21.01 17.22
N PHE A 189 -17.98 -20.38 17.09
CA PHE A 189 -19.08 -20.51 18.05
C PHE A 189 -19.64 -21.94 18.13
N LYS A 190 -19.57 -22.69 17.04
CA LYS A 190 -19.97 -24.11 16.99
C LYS A 190 -18.87 -25.08 17.44
N GLY A 191 -17.75 -24.59 17.97
CA GLY A 191 -16.60 -25.39 18.38
C GLY A 191 -15.92 -26.15 17.24
N ARG A 192 -16.12 -25.73 16.00
CA ARG A 192 -15.47 -26.32 14.84
C ARG A 192 -14.05 -25.76 14.68
N LYS A 193 -13.15 -26.60 14.14
CA LYS A 193 -11.79 -26.16 13.87
C LYS A 193 -11.78 -25.05 12.80
N VAL A 194 -11.35 -23.85 13.16
CA VAL A 194 -11.10 -22.76 12.22
C VAL A 194 -9.69 -22.95 11.71
N ASN A 195 -9.53 -23.44 10.49
CA ASN A 195 -8.23 -23.49 9.82
C ASN A 195 -7.75 -22.06 9.56
N GLY A 196 -6.47 -21.81 9.78
CA GLY A 196 -5.79 -20.52 9.83
C GLY A 196 -6.43 -19.42 8.98
N LEU A 197 -6.46 -18.21 9.53
CA LEU A 197 -7.23 -17.08 9.03
C LEU A 197 -6.91 -16.68 7.59
N ILE A 198 -5.70 -16.98 7.11
CA ILE A 198 -5.27 -16.70 5.74
C ILE A 198 -4.32 -17.85 5.32
N PRO A 199 -4.71 -18.77 4.41
CA PRO A 199 -3.76 -19.75 3.90
C PRO A 199 -2.74 -19.05 3.00
N LYS A 200 -1.49 -19.50 3.09
CA LYS A 200 -0.47 -19.10 2.12
C LYS A 200 -0.94 -19.54 0.73
N SER A 201 -0.79 -18.66 -0.26
CA SER A 201 -0.94 -19.05 -1.66
C SER A 201 0.12 -20.11 -1.98
N ASN A 202 -0.29 -21.23 -2.55
CA ASN A 202 0.63 -22.22 -3.10
C ASN A 202 1.38 -21.66 -4.30
#